data_fba06a5c7313656687eb52212788f97a
#
_entry.id   fba06a5c7313656687eb52212788f97a
#
_cell.length_a   1.000
_cell.length_b   1.000
_cell.length_c   1.000
_cell.angle_alpha   90.00
_cell.angle_beta   90.00
_cell.angle_gamma   90.00
#
_symmetry.space_group_name_H-M   'P 1'
#
loop_
_entity.id
_entity.type
_entity.pdbx_description
1 polymer ?
#
loop_
_entity_poly.entity_id
_entity_poly.type
_entity_poly.pdbx_seq_one_letter_code
_entity_poly.pdbx_strand_id
1 'polypeptide(L)'
;MSFLSRLFGEKPRPEPKPETYKGYRIYAEPITEGGTFRLAARIEMGEGEQIKSHQLIRADVLNDKESANDASLAKARQVIDEQGEQLFK
;
A
#
# COMPACT_ATOMS: atom_id res chain seq x y z
N MET A 1 0.47 14.53 25.67
CA MET A 1 0.32 14.73 25.13
C MET A 1 0.46 14.61 24.78
N SER A 2 0.82 14.48 24.91
CA SER A 2 0.83 14.55 24.31
C SER A 2 1.08 14.37 24.22
N PHE A 3 1.20 14.03 24.31
CA PHE A 3 1.31 14.03 23.87
C PHE A 3 1.55 13.87 23.80
N LEU A 4 1.71 13.67 23.93
CA LEU A 4 1.92 13.64 23.45
C LEU A 4 2.39 13.71 23.19
N SER A 5 2.67 13.69 23.26
CA SER A 5 2.94 13.87 22.73
C SER A 5 3.43 13.87 22.64
N ARG A 6 3.51 13.66 22.78
CA ARG A 6 3.80 13.83 22.47
C ARG A 6 4.29 13.81 22.46
N LEU A 7 4.45 13.76 22.71
CA LEU A 7 4.74 13.97 22.23
C LEU A 7 5.26 14.13 21.92
N PHE A 8 5.47 14.01 22.19
CA PHE A 8 5.80 14.22 21.38
C PHE A 8 6.53 14.26 20.80
N GLY A 9 6.73 14.42 21.24
CA GLY A 9 7.43 15.05 20.34
C GLY A 9 7.89 14.44 19.06
N GLU A 10 7.55 13.29 18.82
CA GLU A 10 7.94 12.62 17.63
C GLU A 10 7.12 13.06 16.47
N LYS A 11 7.77 13.44 15.38
CA LYS A 11 7.04 13.78 14.19
C LYS A 11 6.40 12.57 13.59
N PRO A 12 5.10 12.59 13.32
CA PRO A 12 4.51 11.48 12.59
C PRO A 12 5.13 11.40 11.21
N ARG A 13 5.44 10.21 10.77
CA ARG A 13 5.88 10.01 9.42
C ARG A 13 4.80 10.44 8.48
N PRO A 14 5.14 11.21 7.44
CA PRO A 14 4.14 11.51 6.43
C PRO A 14 3.72 10.20 5.80
N GLU A 15 2.43 9.98 5.75
CA GLU A 15 1.93 8.80 5.07
C GLU A 15 2.18 8.94 3.59
N PRO A 16 2.65 7.87 2.93
CA PRO A 16 2.80 7.95 1.48
C PRO A 16 1.44 8.19 0.86
N LYS A 17 1.42 9.07 -0.12
CA LYS A 17 0.19 9.34 -0.81
C LYS A 17 -0.18 8.12 -1.64
N PRO A 18 -1.44 7.71 -1.61
CA PRO A 18 -1.86 6.60 -2.46
C PRO A 18 -1.89 7.03 -3.91
N GLU A 19 -1.66 6.07 -4.79
CA GLU A 19 -1.92 6.28 -6.20
C GLU A 19 -3.40 6.02 -6.43
N THR A 20 -4.08 6.93 -7.12
CA THR A 20 -5.48 6.72 -7.47
C THR A 20 -5.56 6.09 -8.85
N TYR A 21 -6.25 4.98 -8.95
CA TYR A 21 -6.36 4.25 -10.21
C TYR A 21 -7.77 3.71 -10.35
N LYS A 22 -8.51 4.20 -11.34
CA LYS A 22 -9.88 3.78 -11.64
C LYS A 22 -10.80 3.81 -10.42
N GLY A 23 -10.59 4.83 -9.56
CA GLY A 23 -11.39 4.97 -8.35
C GLY A 23 -10.87 4.21 -7.15
N TYR A 24 -9.81 3.44 -7.31
CA TYR A 24 -9.18 2.72 -6.22
C TYR A 24 -7.98 3.50 -5.71
N ARG A 25 -7.67 3.34 -4.43
CA ARG A 25 -6.47 3.92 -3.84
C ARG A 25 -5.48 2.80 -3.61
N ILE A 26 -4.28 2.96 -4.13
CA ILE A 26 -3.24 1.94 -4.01
C ILE A 26 -2.10 2.48 -3.16
N TYR A 27 -1.77 1.75 -2.10
CA TYR A 27 -0.64 2.07 -1.24
C TYR A 27 0.43 1.02 -1.45
N ALA A 28 1.60 1.44 -1.93
CA ALA A 28 2.72 0.51 -2.08
C ALA A 28 3.28 0.23 -0.70
N GLU A 29 3.31 -1.03 -0.31
CA GLU A 29 3.78 -1.43 1.03
C GLU A 29 4.70 -2.64 0.93
N PRO A 30 5.82 -2.52 0.19
CA PRO A 30 6.73 -3.67 0.07
C PRO A 30 7.24 -4.09 1.44
N ILE A 31 7.46 -5.39 1.57
CA ILE A 31 7.86 -5.98 2.83
C ILE A 31 9.36 -6.23 2.80
N THR A 32 10.07 -5.70 3.79
CA THR A 32 11.51 -5.90 3.88
C THR A 32 11.80 -7.31 4.36
N GLU A 33 12.62 -8.04 3.60
CA GLU A 33 13.02 -9.39 3.94
C GLU A 33 14.52 -9.52 3.72
N GLY A 34 15.29 -9.37 4.81
CA GLY A 34 16.74 -9.38 4.68
C GLY A 34 17.17 -8.21 3.81
N GLY A 35 17.93 -8.46 2.78
CA GLY A 35 18.38 -7.42 1.88
C GLY A 35 17.47 -7.17 0.71
N THR A 36 16.26 -7.75 0.71
CA THR A 36 15.36 -7.63 -0.42
C THR A 36 14.00 -7.09 0.02
N PHE A 37 13.15 -6.76 -0.95
CA PHE A 37 11.83 -6.18 -0.69
C PHE A 37 10.81 -6.97 -1.49
N ARG A 38 9.89 -7.61 -0.76
CA ARG A 38 8.82 -8.38 -1.40
C ARG A 38 7.73 -7.42 -1.87
N LEU A 39 7.22 -7.65 -3.06
CA LEU A 39 6.18 -6.78 -3.62
C LEU A 39 4.89 -6.95 -2.85
N ALA A 40 4.32 -5.83 -2.41
CA ALA A 40 3.06 -5.85 -1.69
C ALA A 40 2.41 -4.49 -1.80
N ALA A 41 1.09 -4.47 -1.73
CA ALA A 41 0.32 -3.23 -1.82
C ALA A 41 -1.00 -3.42 -1.09
N ARG A 42 -1.58 -2.31 -0.68
CA ARG A 42 -2.91 -2.28 -0.09
C ARG A 42 -3.81 -1.50 -1.05
N ILE A 43 -4.93 -2.10 -1.41
CA ILE A 43 -5.87 -1.49 -2.33
C ILE A 43 -7.14 -1.17 -1.55
N GLU A 44 -7.60 0.08 -1.62
CA GLU A 44 -8.79 0.50 -0.88
C GLU A 44 -9.77 1.20 -1.80
N MET A 45 -11.03 1.12 -1.43
CA MET A 45 -12.10 1.80 -2.14
C MET A 45 -13.17 2.18 -1.12
N GLY A 46 -13.81 3.35 -1.33
CA GLY A 46 -14.87 3.80 -0.44
C GLY A 46 -14.37 4.77 0.60
N GLU A 47 -15.26 5.19 1.49
CA GLU A 47 -14.94 6.20 2.49
C GLU A 47 -15.62 5.87 3.82
N GLY A 48 -15.00 6.37 4.89
CA GLY A 48 -15.56 6.23 6.22
C GLY A 48 -15.74 4.78 6.60
N GLU A 49 -16.93 4.43 7.04
CA GLU A 49 -17.20 3.06 7.45
C GLU A 49 -17.46 2.14 6.27
N GLN A 50 -17.48 2.70 5.07
CA GLN A 50 -17.71 1.92 3.86
C GLN A 50 -16.42 1.54 3.15
N ILE A 51 -15.28 1.75 3.78
CA ILE A 51 -14.00 1.43 3.15
C ILE A 51 -13.85 -0.07 3.02
N LYS A 52 -13.54 -0.52 1.81
CA LYS A 52 -13.16 -1.90 1.54
C LYS A 52 -11.66 -1.92 1.31
N SER A 53 -11.01 -2.96 1.77
CA SER A 53 -9.57 -3.05 1.71
C SER A 53 -9.15 -4.44 1.31
N HIS A 54 -8.10 -4.51 0.50
CA HIS A 54 -7.52 -5.78 0.08
C HIS A 54 -6.00 -5.66 0.15
N GLN A 55 -5.36 -6.62 0.77
CA GLN A 55 -3.91 -6.64 0.85
C GLN A 55 -3.37 -7.60 -0.20
N LEU A 56 -2.53 -7.09 -1.08
CA LEU A 56 -1.90 -7.86 -2.14
C LEU A 56 -0.48 -8.15 -1.74
N ILE A 57 -0.10 -9.43 -1.70
CA ILE A 57 1.28 -9.83 -1.41
C ILE A 57 1.70 -10.79 -2.49
N ARG A 58 2.83 -10.48 -3.13
CA ARG A 58 3.34 -11.29 -4.22
C ARG A 58 4.58 -12.07 -3.78
N ALA A 59 4.92 -13.08 -4.54
CA ALA A 59 6.12 -13.85 -4.24
C ALA A 59 7.39 -13.16 -4.72
N ASP A 60 7.26 -12.18 -5.61
CA ASP A 60 8.39 -11.51 -6.23
C ASP A 60 9.14 -10.65 -5.20
N VAL A 61 10.46 -10.65 -5.27
CA VAL A 61 11.27 -9.78 -4.43
C VAL A 61 12.26 -9.04 -5.31
N LEU A 62 12.60 -7.81 -4.89
CA LEU A 62 13.58 -6.99 -5.60
C LEU A 62 14.60 -6.49 -4.58
N ASN A 63 15.76 -6.07 -5.08
CA ASN A 63 16.84 -5.64 -4.21
C ASN A 63 16.78 -4.17 -3.85
N ASP A 64 15.91 -3.42 -4.50
CA ASP A 64 15.85 -1.97 -4.36
C ASP A 64 14.44 -1.55 -3.95
N LYS A 65 14.37 -0.72 -2.91
CA LYS A 65 13.08 -0.35 -2.35
C LYS A 65 12.25 0.48 -3.33
N GLU A 66 12.90 1.40 -4.04
CA GLU A 66 12.17 2.24 -4.98
C GLU A 66 11.59 1.41 -6.12
N SER A 67 12.39 0.48 -6.64
CA SER A 67 11.89 -0.42 -7.68
C SER A 67 10.78 -1.30 -7.16
N ALA A 68 10.88 -1.73 -5.89
CA ALA A 68 9.83 -2.55 -5.29
C ALA A 68 8.54 -1.76 -5.12
N ASN A 69 8.64 -0.47 -4.76
CA ASN A 69 7.44 0.38 -4.69
C ASN A 69 6.77 0.47 -6.05
N ASP A 70 7.55 0.76 -7.09
CA ASP A 70 7.00 0.92 -8.43
C ASP A 70 6.39 -0.37 -8.93
N ALA A 71 7.07 -1.49 -8.71
CA ALA A 71 6.55 -2.78 -9.14
C ALA A 71 5.32 -3.18 -8.35
N SER A 72 5.25 -2.83 -7.05
CA SER A 72 4.08 -3.12 -6.25
C SER A 72 2.85 -2.37 -6.79
N LEU A 73 3.04 -1.10 -7.16
CA LEU A 73 1.95 -0.33 -7.75
C LEU A 73 1.51 -0.93 -9.08
N ALA A 74 2.47 -1.35 -9.90
CA ALA A 74 2.14 -1.94 -11.19
C ALA A 74 1.34 -3.24 -11.03
N LYS A 75 1.72 -4.08 -10.07
CA LYS A 75 0.99 -5.31 -9.82
C LYS A 75 -0.41 -5.02 -9.31
N ALA A 76 -0.55 -4.00 -8.45
CA ALA A 76 -1.87 -3.63 -7.94
C ALA A 76 -2.77 -3.17 -9.08
N ARG A 77 -2.24 -2.34 -9.98
CA ARG A 77 -3.03 -1.90 -11.13
C ARG A 77 -3.48 -3.08 -11.98
N GLN A 78 -2.58 -4.04 -12.17
CA GLN A 78 -2.90 -5.22 -12.95
C GLN A 78 -4.04 -6.02 -12.29
N VAL A 79 -3.97 -6.20 -10.98
CA VAL A 79 -4.99 -6.95 -10.26
C VAL A 79 -6.32 -6.22 -10.31
N ILE A 80 -6.32 -4.91 -10.21
CA ILE A 80 -7.54 -4.12 -10.34
C ILE A 80 -8.15 -4.32 -11.71
N ASP A 81 -7.32 -4.28 -12.76
CA ASP A 81 -7.82 -4.48 -14.12
C ASP A 81 -8.44 -5.86 -14.32
N GLU A 82 -7.88 -6.85 -13.63
CA GLU A 82 -8.35 -8.23 -13.80
C GLU A 82 -9.56 -8.54 -12.93
N GLN A 83 -9.63 -8.02 -11.73
CA GLN A 83 -10.64 -8.44 -10.76
C GLN A 83 -11.63 -7.35 -10.36
N GLY A 84 -11.23 -6.09 -10.42
CA GLY A 84 -12.12 -5.02 -10.03
C GLY A 84 -12.65 -5.22 -8.62
N GLU A 85 -13.94 -5.03 -8.43
CA GLU A 85 -14.54 -5.13 -7.11
C GLU A 85 -14.51 -6.53 -6.52
N GLN A 86 -14.19 -7.53 -7.32
CA GLN A 86 -14.07 -8.88 -6.79
C GLN A 86 -12.91 -9.01 -5.82
N LEU A 87 -11.98 -8.06 -5.85
CA LEU A 87 -10.90 -8.04 -4.88
C LEU A 87 -11.40 -8.06 -3.44
N PHE A 88 -12.58 -7.50 -3.21
CA PHE A 88 -13.10 -7.31 -1.86
C PHE A 88 -14.13 -8.36 -1.46
N LYS A 89 -14.30 -9.39 -2.24
CA LYS A 89 -15.30 -10.42 -1.96
C LYS A 89 -14.71 -11.67 -1.36
#